data_13b39fbd797def252960d141ffe28c7b
#
_entry.id   13b39fbd797def252960d141ffe28c7b
#
_cell.length_a   1.000
_cell.length_b   1.000
_cell.length_c   1.000
_cell.angle_alpha   90.00
_cell.angle_beta   90.00
_cell.angle_gamma   90.00
#
_symmetry.space_group_name_H-M   'P 1'
#
loop_
_entity.id
_entity.type
_entity.pdbx_description
1 polymer ?
#
loop_
_entity_poly.entity_id
_entity_poly.type
_entity_poly.pdbx_seq_one_letter_code
_entity_poly.pdbx_strand_id
1 'polypeptide(L)'
;PTVVTRGGVESTVPVYVPDGARVRVRVELENGDVRELTQTEDWTVPREVDGVKRGRASFILGADLPLGWHRIIAEVSPGSTDQAAPQGAHAAPPADGEAETITVTSALAVTPNHLNLPESLGDRGWGVMTQLYSTRSRGSWGTGDTDDLTELAAFLGDQGADFLLINPLHAAEPVAPMTHSPYLPVTRRFVNPLYIRPENIPEVARLSGPKRSLVQWAFEEVKDSDLSAEPIDRD
;
A
#
# COMPACT_ATOMS: atom_id res chain seq x y z
N PRO A 1 4.94 2.92 -10.81
CA PRO A 1 4.03 4.02 -11.08
C PRO A 1 2.58 3.54 -10.94
N THR A 2 1.65 4.47 -10.65
CA THR A 2 0.23 4.18 -10.58
C THR A 2 -0.47 5.01 -11.65
N VAL A 3 -1.37 4.38 -12.43
CA VAL A 3 -2.25 5.05 -13.36
C VAL A 3 -3.56 5.36 -12.64
N VAL A 4 -4.09 6.57 -12.82
CA VAL A 4 -5.37 6.97 -12.23
C VAL A 4 -6.30 7.45 -13.34
N THR A 5 -7.52 6.93 -13.36
CA THR A 5 -8.60 7.38 -14.26
C THR A 5 -9.91 7.49 -13.49
N ARG A 6 -10.91 8.13 -14.09
CA ARG A 6 -12.26 8.25 -13.52
C ARG A 6 -13.21 7.26 -14.14
N GLY A 7 -14.08 6.68 -13.36
CA GLY A 7 -15.18 5.84 -13.84
C GLY A 7 -16.10 6.63 -14.77
N GLY A 8 -16.55 5.99 -15.83
CA GLY A 8 -17.39 6.62 -16.84
C GLY A 8 -16.66 7.51 -17.85
N VAL A 9 -15.33 7.61 -17.78
CA VAL A 9 -14.52 8.43 -18.67
C VAL A 9 -13.50 7.58 -19.42
N GLU A 10 -13.53 7.63 -20.75
CA GLU A 10 -12.46 7.04 -21.55
C GLU A 10 -11.17 7.84 -21.41
N SER A 11 -10.06 7.15 -21.24
CA SER A 11 -8.73 7.74 -21.13
C SER A 11 -7.69 6.87 -21.82
N THR A 12 -6.44 7.31 -21.87
CA THR A 12 -5.36 6.53 -22.47
C THR A 12 -4.22 6.33 -21.50
N VAL A 13 -3.55 5.18 -21.60
CA VAL A 13 -2.32 4.88 -20.88
C VAL A 13 -1.16 4.73 -21.86
N PRO A 14 -0.07 5.49 -21.70
CA PRO A 14 1.12 5.33 -22.52
C PRO A 14 2.04 4.25 -21.95
N VAL A 15 2.62 3.45 -22.84
CA VAL A 15 3.68 2.48 -22.53
C VAL A 15 4.91 2.86 -23.35
N TYR A 16 6.03 3.09 -22.67
CA TYR A 16 7.29 3.43 -23.31
C TYR A 16 8.14 2.18 -23.52
N VAL A 17 8.49 1.92 -24.76
CA VAL A 17 9.14 0.68 -25.20
C VAL A 17 10.28 0.98 -26.19
N PRO A 18 11.22 0.06 -26.43
CA PRO A 18 12.13 0.20 -27.56
C PRO A 18 11.39 0.47 -28.85
N ASP A 19 11.92 1.39 -29.68
CA ASP A 19 11.26 1.77 -30.94
C ASP A 19 11.06 0.55 -31.84
N GLY A 20 9.84 0.35 -32.34
CA GLY A 20 9.46 -0.83 -33.14
C GLY A 20 9.10 -2.09 -32.34
N ALA A 21 9.17 -2.09 -31.02
CA ALA A 21 8.71 -3.23 -30.22
C ALA A 21 7.19 -3.42 -30.31
N ARG A 22 6.75 -4.67 -30.22
CA ARG A 22 5.32 -5.02 -30.13
C ARG A 22 4.90 -4.98 -28.67
N VAL A 23 3.72 -4.43 -28.42
CA VAL A 23 3.18 -4.31 -27.05
C VAL A 23 1.76 -4.86 -27.02
N ARG A 24 1.47 -5.68 -26.02
CA ARG A 24 0.10 -6.08 -25.66
C ARG A 24 -0.16 -5.60 -24.24
N VAL A 25 -1.31 -5.00 -24.01
CA VAL A 25 -1.67 -4.49 -22.68
C VAL A 25 -3.04 -5.02 -22.30
N ARG A 26 -3.13 -5.52 -21.08
CA ARG A 26 -4.39 -5.95 -20.48
C ARG A 26 -4.56 -5.35 -19.09
N VAL A 27 -5.80 -5.26 -18.65
CA VAL A 27 -6.16 -4.92 -17.27
C VAL A 27 -6.71 -6.16 -16.60
N GLU A 28 -6.11 -6.51 -15.47
CA GLU A 28 -6.65 -7.48 -14.54
C GLU A 28 -7.48 -6.73 -13.49
N LEU A 29 -8.77 -6.97 -13.46
CA LEU A 29 -9.71 -6.33 -12.56
C LEU A 29 -9.58 -6.89 -11.14
N GLU A 30 -10.07 -6.14 -10.16
CA GLU A 30 -10.03 -6.52 -8.74
C GLU A 30 -10.78 -7.85 -8.46
N ASN A 31 -11.79 -8.17 -9.28
CA ASN A 31 -12.53 -9.45 -9.21
C ASN A 31 -11.84 -10.61 -9.96
N GLY A 32 -10.69 -10.37 -10.57
CA GLY A 32 -9.91 -11.35 -11.33
C GLY A 32 -10.25 -11.45 -12.82
N ASP A 33 -11.24 -10.71 -13.31
CA ASP A 33 -11.53 -10.64 -14.75
C ASP A 33 -10.38 -9.96 -15.51
N VAL A 34 -10.17 -10.36 -16.74
CA VAL A 34 -9.13 -9.79 -17.61
C VAL A 34 -9.75 -9.11 -18.82
N ARG A 35 -9.28 -7.91 -19.11
CA ARG A 35 -9.70 -7.14 -20.30
C ARG A 35 -8.48 -6.72 -21.10
N GLU A 36 -8.44 -7.13 -22.36
CA GLU A 36 -7.43 -6.66 -23.32
C GLU A 36 -7.72 -5.20 -23.69
N LEU A 37 -6.65 -4.38 -23.77
CA LEU A 37 -6.77 -2.99 -24.18
C LEU A 37 -6.47 -2.82 -25.66
N THR A 38 -7.22 -1.94 -26.30
CA THR A 38 -7.01 -1.58 -27.70
C THR A 38 -5.93 -0.50 -27.81
N GLN A 39 -4.94 -0.74 -28.66
CA GLN A 39 -3.94 0.26 -28.98
C GLN A 39 -4.57 1.36 -29.85
N THR A 40 -4.27 2.61 -29.54
CA THR A 40 -4.65 3.76 -30.35
C THR A 40 -3.44 4.37 -31.06
N GLU A 41 -3.69 5.17 -32.07
CA GLU A 41 -2.64 5.91 -32.77
C GLU A 41 -1.92 6.87 -31.82
N ASP A 42 -0.61 6.92 -31.94
CA ASP A 42 0.26 7.79 -31.17
C ASP A 42 1.37 8.37 -32.06
N TRP A 43 1.30 9.65 -32.32
CA TRP A 43 2.24 10.39 -33.19
C TRP A 43 3.44 10.96 -32.43
N THR A 44 3.69 10.50 -31.18
CA THR A 44 4.84 10.97 -30.42
C THR A 44 6.14 10.48 -31.05
N VAL A 45 7.00 11.41 -31.37
CA VAL A 45 8.31 11.11 -31.95
C VAL A 45 9.15 10.34 -30.92
N PRO A 46 9.73 9.20 -31.32
CA PRO A 46 10.64 8.45 -30.43
C PRO A 46 11.82 9.30 -29.96
N ARG A 47 12.24 9.06 -28.72
CA ARG A 47 13.38 9.76 -28.08
C ARG A 47 14.46 8.78 -27.68
N GLU A 48 15.70 9.23 -27.69
CA GLU A 48 16.80 8.47 -27.13
C GLU A 48 16.86 8.67 -25.60
N VAL A 49 16.87 7.55 -24.88
CA VAL A 49 16.98 7.50 -23.42
C VAL A 49 18.00 6.41 -23.10
N ASP A 50 19.08 6.76 -22.41
CA ASP A 50 20.19 5.87 -22.04
C ASP A 50 20.75 5.09 -23.24
N GLY A 51 20.94 5.75 -24.38
CA GLY A 51 21.44 5.15 -25.61
C GLY A 51 20.45 4.23 -26.35
N VAL A 52 19.20 4.14 -25.89
CA VAL A 52 18.14 3.34 -26.51
C VAL A 52 17.06 4.26 -27.07
N LYS A 53 16.74 4.09 -28.34
CA LYS A 53 15.61 4.78 -28.96
C LYS A 53 14.30 4.19 -28.45
N ARG A 54 13.49 5.00 -27.75
CA ARG A 54 12.21 4.60 -27.15
C ARG A 54 11.06 5.29 -27.85
N GLY A 55 10.11 4.47 -28.28
CA GLY A 55 8.80 4.88 -28.77
C GLY A 55 7.75 4.86 -27.66
N ARG A 56 6.57 5.36 -27.98
CA ARG A 56 5.40 5.34 -27.09
C ARG A 56 4.25 4.63 -27.80
N ALA A 57 3.68 3.63 -27.13
CA ALA A 57 2.45 2.98 -27.55
C ALA A 57 1.35 3.39 -26.56
N SER A 58 0.22 3.90 -27.06
CA SER A 58 -0.91 4.35 -26.24
C SER A 58 -2.07 3.38 -26.35
N PHE A 59 -2.71 3.07 -25.22
CA PHE A 59 -3.81 2.12 -25.11
C PHE A 59 -5.03 2.77 -24.48
N ILE A 60 -6.22 2.40 -24.96
CA ILE A 60 -7.49 2.96 -24.49
C ILE A 60 -7.91 2.25 -23.20
N LEU A 61 -8.14 3.01 -22.15
CA LEU A 61 -8.84 2.61 -20.93
C LEU A 61 -10.32 2.96 -21.13
N GLY A 62 -11.16 1.95 -21.30
CA GLY A 62 -12.58 2.14 -21.59
C GLY A 62 -13.33 2.81 -20.44
N ALA A 63 -14.36 3.56 -20.76
CA ALA A 63 -15.25 4.20 -19.78
C ALA A 63 -16.05 3.20 -18.93
N ASP A 64 -16.13 1.95 -19.35
CA ASP A 64 -16.85 0.85 -18.70
C ASP A 64 -16.04 0.09 -17.64
N LEU A 65 -14.82 0.56 -17.34
CA LEU A 65 -14.02 0.01 -16.25
C LEU A 65 -14.73 0.23 -14.90
N PRO A 66 -14.88 -0.81 -14.06
CA PRO A 66 -15.48 -0.66 -12.75
C PRO A 66 -14.60 0.19 -11.83
N LEU A 67 -15.22 0.82 -10.83
CA LEU A 67 -14.49 1.51 -9.77
C LEU A 67 -13.67 0.48 -8.98
N GLY A 68 -12.49 0.86 -8.53
CA GLY A 68 -11.64 0.01 -7.70
C GLY A 68 -10.16 0.06 -8.07
N TRP A 69 -9.42 -0.89 -7.51
CA TRP A 69 -8.00 -1.07 -7.73
C TRP A 69 -7.75 -2.25 -8.67
N HIS A 70 -7.15 -1.97 -9.78
CA HIS A 70 -6.86 -2.95 -10.84
C HIS A 70 -5.37 -2.99 -11.11
N ARG A 71 -4.96 -3.88 -12.00
CA ARG A 71 -3.58 -4.04 -12.43
C ARG A 71 -3.49 -3.94 -13.94
N ILE A 72 -2.65 -3.05 -14.45
CA ILE A 72 -2.24 -3.01 -15.85
C ILE A 72 -1.06 -3.95 -16.04
N ILE A 73 -1.11 -4.79 -17.03
CA ILE A 73 -0.03 -5.70 -17.41
C ILE A 73 0.32 -5.43 -18.85
N ALA A 74 1.56 -5.02 -19.09
CA ALA A 74 2.09 -4.81 -20.43
C ALA A 74 3.12 -5.89 -20.76
N GLU A 75 2.93 -6.58 -21.87
CA GLU A 75 3.85 -7.55 -22.44
C GLU A 75 4.54 -6.93 -23.66
N VAL A 76 5.85 -6.79 -23.58
CA VAL A 76 6.68 -6.17 -24.62
C VAL A 76 7.53 -7.24 -25.27
N SER A 77 7.33 -7.45 -26.55
CA SER A 77 8.15 -8.35 -27.37
C SER A 77 8.98 -7.53 -28.37
N PRO A 78 10.20 -7.93 -28.68
CA PRO A 78 11.00 -7.29 -29.73
C PRO A 78 10.20 -7.24 -31.03
N GLY A 79 10.32 -6.12 -31.74
CA GLY A 79 9.75 -6.00 -33.08
C GLY A 79 10.47 -6.97 -34.04
N SER A 80 9.76 -7.58 -34.97
CA SER A 80 10.41 -8.26 -36.07
C SER A 80 11.21 -7.23 -36.88
N THR A 81 12.49 -7.46 -37.06
CA THR A 81 13.37 -6.68 -37.94
C THR A 81 13.04 -6.97 -39.44
N ASP A 82 11.80 -6.72 -39.84
CA ASP A 82 11.40 -6.70 -41.25
C ASP A 82 11.38 -5.24 -41.77
N GLN A 83 12.45 -4.49 -41.50
CA GLN A 83 12.81 -3.37 -42.35
C GLN A 83 13.98 -3.83 -43.20
N ALA A 84 13.73 -3.91 -44.51
CA ALA A 84 14.70 -4.29 -45.53
C ALA A 84 16.07 -3.67 -45.24
N ALA A 85 17.05 -4.53 -44.89
CA ALA A 85 18.42 -4.13 -44.84
C ALA A 85 18.86 -3.65 -46.26
N PRO A 86 19.63 -2.55 -46.35
CA PRO A 86 20.23 -2.18 -47.62
C PRO A 86 21.11 -3.33 -48.09
N GLN A 87 20.92 -3.74 -49.35
CA GLN A 87 21.66 -4.81 -50.01
C GLN A 87 23.17 -4.49 -49.91
N GLY A 88 23.94 -5.32 -49.19
CA GLY A 88 25.38 -5.28 -49.23
C GLY A 88 26.16 -5.60 -47.99
N ALA A 89 25.57 -6.01 -46.90
CA ALA A 89 26.34 -6.45 -45.72
C ALA A 89 26.06 -7.94 -45.40
N HIS A 90 27.09 -8.78 -45.47
CA HIS A 90 27.05 -10.12 -44.93
C HIS A 90 26.94 -10.02 -43.39
N ALA A 91 25.70 -10.08 -42.89
CA ALA A 91 25.44 -10.27 -41.47
C ALA A 91 25.39 -11.80 -41.20
N ALA A 92 26.11 -12.24 -40.20
CA ALA A 92 26.01 -13.58 -39.67
C ALA A 92 24.56 -13.83 -39.17
N PRO A 93 24.02 -15.06 -39.27
CA PRO A 93 22.71 -15.40 -38.81
C PRO A 93 22.62 -15.15 -37.29
N PRO A 94 21.52 -14.61 -36.77
CA PRO A 94 21.32 -14.46 -35.34
C PRO A 94 21.29 -15.86 -34.72
N ALA A 95 22.00 -16.01 -33.62
CA ALA A 95 21.93 -17.20 -32.78
C ALA A 95 20.45 -17.37 -32.31
N ASP A 96 19.97 -18.61 -32.38
CA ASP A 96 18.66 -19.05 -31.90
C ASP A 96 18.51 -18.72 -30.41
N GLY A 97 17.99 -17.52 -30.10
CA GLY A 97 17.52 -17.11 -28.80
C GLY A 97 16.09 -16.60 -28.97
N GLU A 98 15.13 -17.30 -28.43
CA GLU A 98 13.77 -16.78 -28.29
C GLU A 98 13.86 -15.40 -27.68
N ALA A 99 13.40 -14.39 -28.41
CA ALA A 99 13.43 -13.00 -27.93
C ALA A 99 12.52 -12.88 -26.71
N GLU A 100 13.13 -12.69 -25.55
CA GLU A 100 12.48 -12.69 -24.25
C GLU A 100 11.40 -11.62 -24.18
N THR A 101 10.16 -12.02 -23.90
CA THR A 101 9.03 -11.10 -23.67
C THR A 101 9.18 -10.52 -22.28
N ILE A 102 9.24 -9.19 -22.18
CA ILE A 102 9.33 -8.47 -20.92
C ILE A 102 7.90 -8.15 -20.45
N THR A 103 7.55 -8.57 -19.25
CA THR A 103 6.28 -8.24 -18.61
C THR A 103 6.49 -7.14 -17.57
N VAL A 104 5.72 -6.05 -17.69
CA VAL A 104 5.73 -4.93 -16.74
C VAL A 104 4.34 -4.75 -16.17
N THR A 105 4.26 -4.49 -14.86
CA THR A 105 2.98 -4.27 -14.17
C THR A 105 2.90 -2.89 -13.55
N SER A 106 1.70 -2.33 -13.51
CA SER A 106 1.38 -1.06 -12.86
C SER A 106 0.02 -1.15 -12.17
N ALA A 107 -0.13 -0.47 -11.03
CA ALA A 107 -1.45 -0.32 -10.43
C ALA A 107 -2.31 0.64 -11.26
N LEU A 108 -3.61 0.33 -11.34
CA LEU A 108 -4.64 1.18 -11.95
C LEU A 108 -5.72 1.47 -10.91
N ALA A 109 -5.91 2.74 -10.58
CA ALA A 109 -7.02 3.19 -9.76
C ALA A 109 -8.11 3.80 -10.67
N VAL A 110 -9.30 3.20 -10.66
CA VAL A 110 -10.50 3.78 -11.29
C VAL A 110 -11.32 4.42 -10.19
N THR A 111 -11.33 5.75 -10.18
CA THR A 111 -11.93 6.54 -9.08
C THR A 111 -13.35 6.99 -9.42
N PRO A 112 -14.22 7.18 -8.41
CA PRO A 112 -15.50 7.85 -8.62
C PRO A 112 -15.29 9.34 -8.96
N ASN A 113 -16.33 9.97 -9.51
CA ASN A 113 -16.32 11.42 -9.78
C ASN A 113 -16.39 12.26 -8.50
N HIS A 114 -17.02 11.71 -7.47
CA HIS A 114 -17.14 12.33 -6.14
C HIS A 114 -16.79 11.31 -5.07
N LEU A 115 -16.11 11.76 -4.03
CA LEU A 115 -15.93 10.97 -2.81
C LEU A 115 -17.14 11.28 -1.91
N ASN A 116 -18.01 10.31 -1.79
CA ASN A 116 -19.14 10.37 -0.88
C ASN A 116 -18.72 9.88 0.51
N LEU A 117 -19.45 10.28 1.51
CA LEU A 117 -19.36 9.65 2.83
C LEU A 117 -19.84 8.21 2.72
N PRO A 118 -19.31 7.28 3.56
CA PRO A 118 -19.85 5.93 3.65
C PRO A 118 -21.35 5.98 3.95
N GLU A 119 -22.14 5.12 3.32
CA GLU A 119 -23.59 5.05 3.54
C GLU A 119 -23.94 4.82 5.01
N SER A 120 -23.07 4.11 5.75
CA SER A 120 -23.21 3.86 7.18
C SER A 120 -23.18 5.13 8.05
N LEU A 121 -22.59 6.23 7.57
CA LEU A 121 -22.55 7.50 8.29
C LEU A 121 -23.77 8.38 8.02
N GLY A 122 -24.62 8.05 7.02
CA GLY A 122 -25.71 8.93 6.60
C GLY A 122 -25.22 10.34 6.25
N ASP A 123 -26.04 11.35 6.54
CA ASP A 123 -25.70 12.75 6.27
C ASP A 123 -24.80 13.38 7.35
N ARG A 124 -24.75 12.80 8.53
CA ARG A 124 -23.97 13.26 9.68
C ARG A 124 -23.49 12.09 10.52
N GLY A 125 -22.22 12.12 10.90
CA GLY A 125 -21.63 11.22 11.87
C GLY A 125 -20.90 12.00 12.96
N TRP A 126 -20.77 11.41 14.15
CA TRP A 126 -19.92 11.94 15.19
C TRP A 126 -18.97 10.88 15.72
N GLY A 127 -17.84 11.29 16.20
CA GLY A 127 -16.86 10.39 16.75
C GLY A 127 -15.82 11.13 17.58
N VAL A 128 -14.84 10.39 18.06
CA VAL A 128 -13.76 10.91 18.91
C VAL A 128 -12.44 10.76 18.22
N MET A 129 -11.55 11.71 18.42
CA MET A 129 -10.16 11.62 18.06
C MET A 129 -9.32 11.53 19.33
N THR A 130 -8.42 10.55 19.41
CA THR A 130 -7.52 10.39 20.54
C THR A 130 -6.11 10.00 20.10
N GLN A 131 -5.15 10.27 20.97
CA GLN A 131 -3.80 9.73 20.88
C GLN A 131 -3.79 8.41 21.64
N LEU A 132 -3.68 7.29 20.95
CA LEU A 132 -3.77 5.97 21.58
C LEU A 132 -2.74 5.80 22.71
N TYR A 133 -1.51 6.24 22.50
CA TYR A 133 -0.48 6.17 23.53
C TYR A 133 -0.84 6.87 24.84
N SER A 134 -1.75 7.84 24.82
CA SER A 134 -2.24 8.57 26.01
C SER A 134 -3.55 8.00 26.55
N THR A 135 -4.19 7.07 25.85
CA THR A 135 -5.43 6.42 26.25
C THR A 135 -5.09 5.18 27.07
N ARG A 136 -4.91 5.38 28.35
CA ARG A 136 -4.41 4.34 29.27
C ARG A 136 -5.50 3.88 30.23
N SER A 137 -5.45 2.63 30.61
CA SER A 137 -6.25 1.99 31.65
C SER A 137 -5.35 1.44 32.76
N ARG A 138 -5.94 0.82 33.76
CA ARG A 138 -5.17 0.16 34.83
C ARG A 138 -4.42 -1.10 34.38
N GLY A 139 -4.71 -1.60 33.19
CA GLY A 139 -4.04 -2.76 32.61
C GLY A 139 -3.01 -2.38 31.54
N SER A 140 -2.82 -1.10 31.27
CA SER A 140 -1.82 -0.64 30.29
C SER A 140 -0.40 -0.82 30.84
N TRP A 141 0.58 -0.78 29.93
CA TRP A 141 2.01 -0.89 30.27
C TRP A 141 2.71 0.47 30.16
N GLY A 142 2.17 1.48 30.89
CA GLY A 142 2.69 2.85 30.86
C GLY A 142 2.29 3.66 29.64
N THR A 143 1.79 3.00 28.60
CA THR A 143 1.29 3.59 27.37
C THR A 143 -0.01 2.90 26.93
N GLY A 144 -0.93 3.65 26.32
CA GLY A 144 -2.16 3.04 25.79
C GLY A 144 -1.87 2.09 24.63
N ASP A 145 -2.61 1.02 24.56
CA ASP A 145 -2.41 -0.10 23.66
C ASP A 145 -3.68 -0.53 22.91
N THR A 146 -3.64 -1.64 22.19
CA THR A 146 -4.78 -2.13 21.38
C THR A 146 -5.95 -2.62 22.21
N ASP A 147 -5.75 -3.00 23.48
CA ASP A 147 -6.84 -3.35 24.39
C ASP A 147 -7.58 -2.11 24.85
N ASP A 148 -6.82 -1.07 25.23
CA ASP A 148 -7.39 0.24 25.58
C ASP A 148 -8.19 0.81 24.40
N LEU A 149 -7.68 0.61 23.16
CA LEU A 149 -8.42 0.97 21.94
C LEU A 149 -9.73 0.19 21.83
N THR A 150 -9.70 -1.11 22.08
CA THR A 150 -10.88 -1.98 22.00
C THR A 150 -11.94 -1.56 23.02
N GLU A 151 -11.56 -1.31 24.27
CA GLU A 151 -12.46 -0.86 25.33
C GLU A 151 -13.07 0.51 25.01
N LEU A 152 -12.24 1.46 24.56
CA LEU A 152 -12.71 2.78 24.17
C LEU A 152 -13.66 2.71 22.96
N ALA A 153 -13.34 1.90 21.95
CA ALA A 153 -14.19 1.74 20.78
C ALA A 153 -15.55 1.13 21.14
N ALA A 154 -15.57 0.11 22.01
CA ALA A 154 -16.82 -0.47 22.49
C ALA A 154 -17.64 0.55 23.27
N PHE A 155 -17.05 1.26 24.20
CA PHE A 155 -17.72 2.32 24.97
C PHE A 155 -18.31 3.40 24.07
N LEU A 156 -17.55 3.89 23.09
CA LEU A 156 -18.02 4.93 22.16
C LEU A 156 -19.12 4.39 21.24
N GLY A 157 -19.02 3.14 20.79
CA GLY A 157 -20.08 2.49 20.01
C GLY A 157 -21.39 2.39 20.78
N ASP A 158 -21.36 2.06 22.06
CA ASP A 158 -22.52 2.03 22.94
C ASP A 158 -23.15 3.42 23.12
N GLN A 159 -22.35 4.49 22.98
CA GLN A 159 -22.85 5.87 22.98
C GLN A 159 -23.33 6.33 21.59
N GLY A 160 -23.25 5.49 20.57
CA GLY A 160 -23.68 5.80 19.21
C GLY A 160 -22.66 6.61 18.39
N ALA A 161 -21.37 6.54 18.72
CA ALA A 161 -20.32 7.11 17.89
C ALA A 161 -20.13 6.31 16.61
N ASP A 162 -19.90 6.99 15.50
CA ASP A 162 -19.71 6.38 14.18
C ASP A 162 -18.25 6.09 13.86
N PHE A 163 -17.31 6.76 14.52
CA PHE A 163 -15.89 6.55 14.28
C PHE A 163 -15.00 6.88 15.49
N LEU A 164 -13.84 6.27 15.53
CA LEU A 164 -12.75 6.61 16.43
C LEU A 164 -11.48 6.80 15.60
N LEU A 165 -10.91 8.00 15.64
CA LEU A 165 -9.65 8.32 14.95
C LEU A 165 -8.50 8.27 15.94
N ILE A 166 -7.43 7.55 15.59
CA ILE A 166 -6.22 7.43 16.42
C ILE A 166 -4.98 7.93 15.67
N ASN A 167 -3.88 8.11 16.41
CA ASN A 167 -2.57 8.37 15.81
C ASN A 167 -2.08 7.16 14.98
N PRO A 168 -1.08 7.36 14.08
CA PRO A 168 -0.43 6.25 13.40
C PRO A 168 0.20 5.25 14.36
N LEU A 169 0.05 3.95 14.09
CA LEU A 169 0.61 2.85 14.89
C LEU A 169 1.96 2.36 14.36
N HIS A 170 2.63 3.14 13.55
CA HIS A 170 3.87 2.75 12.87
C HIS A 170 5.05 2.56 13.82
N ALA A 171 5.95 1.65 13.45
CA ALA A 171 7.09 1.28 14.27
C ALA A 171 8.12 2.42 14.40
N ALA A 172 8.52 2.67 15.66
CA ALA A 172 9.68 3.48 16.02
C ALA A 172 10.98 2.63 15.98
N GLU A 173 12.06 3.16 16.54
CA GLU A 173 13.31 2.42 16.73
C GLU A 173 13.07 1.20 17.62
N PRO A 174 13.71 0.05 17.31
CA PRO A 174 13.52 -1.17 18.10
C PRO A 174 14.30 -1.19 19.44
N VAL A 175 15.11 -0.16 19.69
CA VAL A 175 15.95 0.01 20.89
C VAL A 175 15.98 1.47 21.32
N ALA A 176 16.18 1.70 22.61
CA ALA A 176 16.32 3.03 23.17
C ALA A 176 17.56 3.79 22.63
N PRO A 177 17.49 5.13 22.51
CA PRO A 177 16.34 5.98 22.77
C PRO A 177 15.32 5.93 21.63
N MET A 178 14.05 5.81 21.97
CA MET A 178 12.97 5.74 20.98
C MET A 178 12.44 7.12 20.64
N THR A 179 12.14 7.35 19.36
CA THR A 179 11.47 8.59 18.91
C THR A 179 10.07 8.69 19.52
N HIS A 180 9.81 9.77 20.25
CA HIS A 180 8.55 9.99 20.97
C HIS A 180 7.36 10.26 20.04
N SER A 181 7.61 10.71 18.81
CA SER A 181 6.56 11.08 17.87
C SER A 181 6.13 9.90 16.99
N PRO A 182 4.87 9.45 17.06
CA PRO A 182 4.35 8.41 16.17
C PRO A 182 4.24 8.87 14.70
N TYR A 183 4.41 10.18 14.46
CA TYR A 183 4.35 10.77 13.13
C TYR A 183 5.70 10.73 12.39
N LEU A 184 6.78 10.37 13.08
CA LEU A 184 8.14 10.21 12.55
C LEU A 184 8.61 8.73 12.67
N PRO A 185 7.92 7.77 12.05
CA PRO A 185 8.26 6.36 12.21
C PRO A 185 9.53 6.02 11.42
N VAL A 186 10.28 5.04 11.93
CA VAL A 186 11.39 4.42 11.19
C VAL A 186 10.85 3.65 9.98
N THR A 187 9.69 3.02 10.12
CA THR A 187 9.03 2.32 9.03
C THR A 187 7.51 2.35 9.16
N ARG A 188 6.83 2.46 8.02
CA ARG A 188 5.36 2.37 7.94
C ARG A 188 4.86 0.95 7.64
N ARG A 189 5.76 -0.03 7.52
CA ARG A 189 5.41 -1.41 7.18
C ARG A 189 5.10 -2.26 8.40
N PHE A 190 5.51 -1.82 9.58
CA PHE A 190 5.34 -2.56 10.82
C PHE A 190 4.64 -1.68 11.85
N VAL A 191 3.93 -2.34 12.75
CA VAL A 191 3.30 -1.72 13.93
C VAL A 191 4.33 -1.62 15.04
N ASN A 192 4.25 -0.55 15.84
CA ASN A 192 5.07 -0.39 17.03
C ASN A 192 4.65 -1.44 18.09
N PRO A 193 5.58 -2.28 18.58
CA PRO A 193 5.26 -3.31 19.57
C PRO A 193 4.76 -2.75 20.91
N LEU A 194 5.00 -1.48 21.23
CA LEU A 194 4.47 -0.83 22.42
C LEU A 194 2.93 -0.81 22.47
N TYR A 195 2.25 -0.98 21.32
CA TYR A 195 0.79 -1.07 21.26
C TYR A 195 0.25 -2.49 21.47
N ILE A 196 1.11 -3.46 21.77
CA ILE A 196 0.72 -4.85 22.03
C ILE A 196 0.68 -5.06 23.54
N ARG A 197 -0.47 -5.49 24.08
CA ARG A 197 -0.56 -5.93 25.49
C ARG A 197 0.02 -7.33 25.61
N PRO A 198 1.14 -7.50 26.36
CA PRO A 198 1.85 -8.79 26.42
C PRO A 198 0.99 -9.95 26.90
N GLU A 199 0.10 -9.73 27.87
CA GLU A 199 -0.78 -10.78 28.44
C GLU A 199 -1.73 -11.39 27.39
N ASN A 200 -2.06 -10.64 26.34
CA ASN A 200 -2.95 -11.09 25.30
C ASN A 200 -2.26 -11.87 24.17
N ILE A 201 -0.95 -11.98 24.24
CA ILE A 201 -0.17 -12.83 23.34
C ILE A 201 -0.41 -14.31 23.79
N PRO A 202 -0.98 -15.18 22.94
CA PRO A 202 -1.32 -16.56 23.33
C PRO A 202 -0.13 -17.38 23.86
N GLU A 203 1.08 -17.07 23.39
CA GLU A 203 2.33 -17.71 23.81
C GLU A 203 2.74 -17.34 25.23
N VAL A 204 2.37 -16.16 25.72
CA VAL A 204 2.65 -15.73 27.11
C VAL A 204 1.93 -16.63 28.09
N ALA A 205 0.72 -17.08 27.80
CA ALA A 205 0.00 -18.02 28.62
C ALA A 205 0.72 -19.39 28.76
N ARG A 206 1.59 -19.73 27.82
CA ARG A 206 2.35 -20.98 27.78
C ARG A 206 3.76 -20.87 28.38
N LEU A 207 4.14 -19.69 28.84
CA LEU A 207 5.45 -19.50 29.47
C LEU A 207 5.59 -20.34 30.73
N SER A 208 6.82 -20.82 31.00
CA SER A 208 7.17 -21.44 32.28
C SER A 208 7.01 -20.45 33.43
N GLY A 209 6.82 -20.97 34.67
CA GLY A 209 6.66 -20.14 35.87
C GLY A 209 7.70 -18.99 35.97
N PRO A 210 9.01 -19.28 35.89
CA PRO A 210 10.02 -18.22 35.98
C PRO A 210 9.91 -17.14 34.91
N LYS A 211 9.61 -17.53 33.67
CA LYS A 211 9.42 -16.57 32.56
C LYS A 211 8.15 -15.73 32.73
N ARG A 212 7.09 -16.32 33.24
CA ARG A 212 5.84 -15.60 33.55
C ARG A 212 6.08 -14.57 34.66
N SER A 213 6.86 -14.95 35.68
CA SER A 213 7.22 -14.03 36.75
C SER A 213 8.03 -12.83 36.25
N LEU A 214 8.88 -13.00 35.23
CA LEU A 214 9.59 -11.88 34.61
C LEU A 214 8.63 -10.89 33.91
N VAL A 215 7.63 -11.41 33.19
CA VAL A 215 6.61 -10.54 32.56
C VAL A 215 5.84 -9.77 33.61
N GLN A 216 5.43 -10.43 34.69
CA GLN A 216 4.72 -9.78 35.77
C GLN A 216 5.58 -8.75 36.48
N TRP A 217 6.84 -9.02 36.67
CA TRP A 217 7.81 -8.09 37.29
C TRP A 217 7.97 -6.82 36.45
N ALA A 218 8.13 -6.97 35.13
CA ALA A 218 8.20 -5.85 34.22
C ALA A 218 6.91 -4.99 34.25
N PHE A 219 5.74 -5.63 34.35
CA PHE A 219 4.47 -4.92 34.50
C PHE A 219 4.42 -4.11 35.82
N GLU A 220 4.85 -4.69 36.95
CA GLU A 220 4.83 -4.02 38.24
C GLU A 220 5.67 -2.73 38.26
N GLU A 221 6.73 -2.64 37.46
CA GLU A 221 7.56 -1.44 37.35
C GLU A 221 6.85 -0.29 36.61
N VAL A 222 5.96 -0.60 35.66
CA VAL A 222 5.32 0.43 34.80
C VAL A 222 3.87 0.74 35.16
N LYS A 223 3.19 -0.13 35.93
CA LYS A 223 1.75 0.01 36.21
C LYS A 223 1.34 1.35 36.86
N ASP A 224 2.22 1.92 37.68
CA ASP A 224 1.93 3.17 38.38
C ASP A 224 2.04 4.39 37.46
N SER A 225 2.71 4.24 36.31
CA SER A 225 2.79 5.29 35.28
C SER A 225 1.48 5.45 34.50
N ASP A 226 0.58 4.47 34.52
CA ASP A 226 -0.70 4.55 33.78
C ASP A 226 -1.58 5.70 34.27
N LEU A 227 -1.47 6.08 35.52
CA LEU A 227 -2.23 7.18 36.12
C LEU A 227 -1.40 8.47 36.27
N SER A 228 -0.15 8.48 35.83
CA SER A 228 0.75 9.64 35.92
C SER A 228 0.40 10.67 34.84
N ALA A 229 0.50 11.95 35.18
CA ALA A 229 0.44 13.06 34.24
C ALA A 229 1.81 13.42 33.64
N GLU A 230 2.86 12.74 34.07
CA GLU A 230 4.21 12.94 33.53
C GLU A 230 4.32 12.44 32.09
N PRO A 231 5.33 12.90 31.33
CA PRO A 231 5.61 12.38 29.99
C PRO A 231 5.74 10.85 29.99
N ILE A 232 5.21 10.23 28.94
CA ILE A 232 5.30 8.78 28.77
C ILE A 232 6.76 8.39 28.52
N ASP A 233 7.29 7.57 29.40
CA ASP A 233 8.57 6.89 29.19
C ASP A 233 8.36 5.74 28.19
N ARG A 234 9.20 5.69 27.17
CA ARG A 234 9.15 4.68 26.10
C ARG A 234 10.43 3.87 26.00
N ASP A 235 11.42 4.15 26.81
CA ASP A 235 12.70 3.47 26.88
C ASP A 235 12.70 2.39 28.03
#